data_a2a1ef44977eb26f70fa1ba8383f0f95
#
_entry.id   a2a1ef44977eb26f70fa1ba8383f0f95
#
_cell.length_a   1.000
_cell.length_b   1.000
_cell.length_c   1.000
_cell.angle_alpha   90.00
_cell.angle_beta   90.00
_cell.angle_gamma   90.00
#
_symmetry.space_group_name_H-M   'P 1'
#
loop_
_entity.id
_entity.type
_entity.pdbx_description
1 polymer ?
#
loop_
_entity_poly.entity_id
_entity_poly.type
_entity_poly.pdbx_seq_one_letter_code
_entity_poly.pdbx_strand_id
1 'polypeptide(L)'
;GGPYPLIAHVPYLSVLAIWFVASQVAMFLSFTGTVDIKLGDTIVNTKEGSFLWSEWDGNKWFMTDRFAEHPFQTELILADGGLININFVLACTALQSMIVFIGAISVLDVDRKRRIRALLFTIPIIHILNLFRNAGLVWMHLSYEGWEFLGLSMFEFGHSYASRLVSLFAMFVMAIAMFELLPELHRHILRLMEAAGLRKKKVRTNS
;
A
#
# COMPACT_ATOMS: atom_id res chain seq x y z
N GLY A 1 8.23 5.38 -17.08
CA GLY A 1 8.77 5.34 -15.72
C GLY A 1 8.00 6.27 -14.80
N GLY A 2 7.36 5.73 -13.79
CA GLY A 2 6.64 6.53 -12.78
C GLY A 2 7.54 6.90 -11.60
N PRO A 3 7.07 7.70 -10.62
CA PRO A 3 7.83 8.10 -9.44
C PRO A 3 8.16 6.94 -8.47
N TYR A 4 7.45 5.79 -8.60
CA TYR A 4 7.71 4.62 -7.74
C TYR A 4 9.15 4.10 -7.82
N PRO A 5 9.76 3.91 -9.02
CA PRO A 5 11.16 3.50 -9.09
C PRO A 5 12.09 4.47 -8.38
N LEU A 6 11.80 5.76 -8.42
CA LEU A 6 12.62 6.79 -7.78
C LEU A 6 12.58 6.63 -6.26
N ILE A 7 11.40 6.45 -5.67
CA ILE A 7 11.24 6.21 -4.22
C ILE A 7 11.88 4.86 -3.85
N ALA A 8 11.64 3.81 -4.64
CA ALA A 8 12.16 2.48 -4.38
C ALA A 8 13.69 2.38 -4.52
N HIS A 9 14.32 3.26 -5.33
CA HIS A 9 15.76 3.27 -5.56
C HIS A 9 16.51 4.29 -4.69
N VAL A 10 15.80 5.04 -3.84
CA VAL A 10 16.43 5.93 -2.86
C VAL A 10 16.18 5.33 -1.46
N PRO A 11 17.20 4.69 -0.85
CA PRO A 11 17.07 4.01 0.43
C PRO A 11 16.41 4.88 1.50
N TYR A 12 16.84 6.12 1.62
CA TYR A 12 16.31 7.07 2.60
C TYR A 12 14.80 7.32 2.42
N LEU A 13 14.33 7.50 1.19
CA LEU A 13 12.89 7.70 0.90
C LEU A 13 12.07 6.44 1.16
N SER A 14 12.62 5.26 0.84
CA SER A 14 11.98 3.99 1.15
C SER A 14 11.79 3.81 2.65
N VAL A 15 12.84 4.04 3.45
CA VAL A 15 12.79 3.92 4.91
C VAL A 15 11.83 4.93 5.51
N LEU A 16 11.86 6.20 5.06
CA LEU A 16 10.91 7.22 5.52
C LEU A 16 9.45 6.83 5.23
N ALA A 17 9.17 6.29 4.05
CA ALA A 17 7.82 5.84 3.70
C ALA A 17 7.36 4.68 4.59
N ILE A 18 8.25 3.72 4.89
CA ILE A 18 7.97 2.61 5.80
C ILE A 18 7.71 3.15 7.22
N TRP A 19 8.58 4.01 7.75
CA TRP A 19 8.40 4.61 9.07
C TRP A 19 7.11 5.41 9.19
N PHE A 20 6.77 6.17 8.18
CA PHE A 20 5.55 6.97 8.15
C PHE A 20 4.30 6.10 8.30
N VAL A 21 4.20 5.00 7.56
CA VAL A 21 3.05 4.09 7.64
C VAL A 21 3.09 3.26 8.92
N ALA A 22 4.24 2.70 9.27
CA ALA A 22 4.40 1.87 10.47
C ALA A 22 4.08 2.65 11.75
N SER A 23 4.54 3.91 11.86
CA SER A 23 4.24 4.77 13.02
C SER A 23 2.76 5.09 13.14
N GLN A 24 2.07 5.30 12.03
CA GLN A 24 0.63 5.55 12.04
C GLN A 24 -0.17 4.31 12.43
N VAL A 25 0.23 3.12 11.97
CA VAL A 25 -0.38 1.85 12.39
C VAL A 25 -0.18 1.63 13.89
N ALA A 26 1.04 1.83 14.39
CA ALA A 26 1.35 1.73 15.82
C ALA A 26 0.51 2.72 16.64
N MET A 27 0.47 3.99 16.23
CA MET A 27 -0.31 5.03 16.89
C MET A 27 -1.81 4.71 16.88
N PHE A 28 -2.35 4.21 15.75
CA PHE A 28 -3.76 3.84 15.64
C PHE A 28 -4.12 2.70 16.58
N LEU A 29 -3.32 1.64 16.65
CA LEU A 29 -3.54 0.49 17.52
C LEU A 29 -3.41 0.87 19.01
N SER A 30 -2.45 1.69 19.36
CA SER A 30 -2.31 2.22 20.73
C SER A 30 -3.47 3.15 21.10
N PHE A 31 -3.91 4.02 20.18
CA PHE A 31 -5.03 4.93 20.43
C PHE A 31 -6.37 4.19 20.62
N THR A 32 -6.58 3.10 19.88
CA THR A 32 -7.79 2.26 20.05
C THR A 32 -7.76 1.42 21.33
N GLY A 33 -6.66 1.44 22.07
CA GLY A 33 -6.48 0.63 23.27
C GLY A 33 -6.34 -0.87 23.01
N THR A 34 -6.13 -1.24 21.75
CA THR A 34 -6.03 -2.64 21.33
C THR A 34 -4.71 -3.25 21.77
N VAL A 35 -3.60 -2.59 21.45
CA VAL A 35 -2.23 -3.00 21.82
C VAL A 35 -1.35 -1.77 21.81
N ASP A 36 -0.48 -1.65 22.79
CA ASP A 36 0.52 -0.56 22.84
C ASP A 36 1.77 -0.99 22.09
N ILE A 37 1.97 -0.37 20.91
CA ILE A 37 3.00 -0.74 19.94
C ILE A 37 3.87 0.47 19.63
N LYS A 38 5.15 0.22 19.41
CA LYS A 38 6.12 1.20 18.89
C LYS A 38 6.97 0.60 17.76
N LEU A 39 7.67 1.46 17.05
CA LEU A 39 8.63 1.02 16.06
C LEU A 39 9.88 0.47 16.78
N GLY A 40 10.32 -0.69 16.30
CA GLY A 40 11.61 -1.27 16.62
C GLY A 40 12.68 -0.83 15.62
N ASP A 41 13.66 -1.68 15.46
CA ASP A 41 14.80 -1.43 14.58
C ASP A 41 14.43 -1.50 13.10
N THR A 42 15.15 -0.75 12.29
CA THR A 42 15.06 -0.84 10.84
C THR A 42 16.25 -1.62 10.32
N ILE A 43 15.95 -2.65 9.55
CA ILE A 43 16.91 -3.60 9.02
C ILE A 43 17.08 -3.35 7.52
N VAL A 44 18.32 -3.39 7.07
CA VAL A 44 18.73 -3.33 5.67
C VAL A 44 19.15 -4.73 5.24
N ASN A 45 18.45 -5.30 4.28
CA ASN A 45 18.74 -6.63 3.74
C ASN A 45 19.49 -6.52 2.42
N THR A 46 20.77 -6.80 2.45
CA THR A 46 21.61 -6.94 1.26
C THR A 46 21.79 -8.44 0.91
N LYS A 47 22.35 -8.72 -0.25
CA LYS A 47 22.72 -10.12 -0.59
C LYS A 47 23.89 -10.65 0.24
N GLU A 48 24.63 -9.76 0.88
CA GLU A 48 25.79 -10.08 1.72
C GLU A 48 25.40 -10.29 3.18
N GLY A 49 24.23 -9.81 3.61
CA GLY A 49 23.73 -9.95 4.97
C GLY A 49 22.71 -8.88 5.34
N SER A 50 22.24 -8.95 6.58
CA SER A 50 21.32 -8.00 7.18
C SER A 50 22.04 -7.09 8.16
N PHE A 51 21.81 -5.80 8.06
CA PHE A 51 22.45 -4.75 8.86
C PHE A 51 21.39 -3.85 9.50
N LEU A 52 21.68 -3.27 10.64
CA LEU A 52 20.85 -2.19 11.17
C LEU A 52 21.00 -0.93 10.31
N TRP A 53 19.91 -0.21 10.09
CA TRP A 53 19.93 1.05 9.31
C TRP A 53 20.91 2.08 9.88
N SER A 54 21.08 2.11 11.21
CA SER A 54 22.02 2.99 11.91
C SER A 54 23.48 2.63 11.62
N GLU A 55 23.78 1.34 11.45
CA GLU A 55 25.12 0.79 11.30
C GLU A 55 25.52 0.54 9.85
N TRP A 56 24.53 0.59 8.94
CA TRP A 56 24.78 0.35 7.53
C TRP A 56 25.54 1.51 6.88
N ASP A 57 26.74 1.23 6.39
CA ASP A 57 27.65 2.18 5.75
C ASP A 57 27.39 2.39 4.26
N GLY A 58 26.39 1.73 3.69
CA GLY A 58 26.00 1.87 2.29
C GLY A 58 25.42 3.25 1.95
N ASN A 59 25.29 3.50 0.65
CA ASN A 59 24.80 4.80 0.18
C ASN A 59 23.29 4.96 0.46
N LYS A 60 22.95 5.88 1.36
CA LYS A 60 21.56 6.15 1.77
C LYS A 60 20.72 6.89 0.72
N TRP A 61 21.35 7.43 -0.32
CA TRP A 61 20.69 8.20 -1.37
C TRP A 61 20.55 7.43 -2.70
N PHE A 62 21.42 6.45 -2.93
CA PHE A 62 21.38 5.66 -4.15
C PHE A 62 21.59 4.19 -3.82
N MET A 63 20.81 3.33 -4.45
CA MET A 63 21.01 1.89 -4.35
C MET A 63 22.27 1.47 -5.13
N THR A 64 23.39 1.38 -4.45
CA THR A 64 24.67 0.90 -5.01
C THR A 64 24.90 -0.57 -4.72
N ASP A 65 24.34 -1.07 -3.62
CA ASP A 65 24.51 -2.43 -3.15
C ASP A 65 23.53 -3.39 -3.81
N ARG A 66 23.82 -4.69 -3.73
CA ARG A 66 22.89 -5.72 -4.17
C ARG A 66 21.96 -6.07 -3.02
N PHE A 67 20.70 -5.72 -3.17
CA PHE A 67 19.66 -5.93 -2.15
C PHE A 67 18.90 -7.25 -2.33
N ALA A 68 18.26 -7.69 -1.24
CA ALA A 68 17.27 -8.76 -1.24
C ALA A 68 15.94 -8.27 -1.82
N GLU A 69 14.94 -9.15 -1.90
CA GLU A 69 13.60 -8.83 -2.41
C GLU A 69 12.92 -7.70 -1.61
N HIS A 70 13.12 -7.68 -0.30
CA HIS A 70 12.68 -6.62 0.60
C HIS A 70 13.89 -5.93 1.21
N PRO A 71 14.42 -4.89 0.54
CA PRO A 71 15.66 -4.23 0.96
C PRO A 71 15.61 -3.64 2.35
N PHE A 72 14.48 -3.03 2.69
CA PHE A 72 14.28 -2.30 3.94
C PHE A 72 13.04 -2.81 4.65
N GLN A 73 13.17 -3.04 5.94
CA GLN A 73 12.06 -3.46 6.79
C GLN A 73 12.22 -2.85 8.19
N THR A 74 11.09 -2.44 8.77
CA THR A 74 11.03 -1.92 10.12
C THR A 74 10.18 -2.84 10.98
N GLU A 75 10.73 -3.26 12.10
CA GLU A 75 10.04 -4.11 13.06
C GLU A 75 8.98 -3.34 13.83
N LEU A 76 7.89 -4.02 14.20
CA LEU A 76 6.98 -3.55 15.24
C LEU A 76 7.27 -4.33 16.52
N ILE A 77 7.32 -3.60 17.63
CA ILE A 77 7.53 -4.16 18.96
C ILE A 77 6.44 -3.69 19.91
N LEU A 78 6.14 -4.48 20.92
CA LEU A 78 5.28 -4.06 22.04
C LEU A 78 5.96 -2.96 22.84
N ALA A 79 5.19 -2.13 23.52
CA ALA A 79 5.72 -1.03 24.34
C ALA A 79 6.61 -1.52 25.49
N ASP A 80 6.35 -2.72 25.99
CA ASP A 80 7.15 -3.41 27.00
C ASP A 80 8.45 -4.05 26.46
N GLY A 81 8.66 -3.98 25.12
CA GLY A 81 9.83 -4.55 24.45
C GLY A 81 9.63 -5.97 23.91
N GLY A 82 8.42 -6.53 24.02
CA GLY A 82 8.08 -7.82 23.43
C GLY A 82 8.13 -7.77 21.90
N LEU A 83 8.56 -8.88 21.27
CA LEU A 83 8.63 -9.02 19.82
C LEU A 83 7.25 -9.40 19.27
N ILE A 84 6.82 -8.71 18.22
CA ILE A 84 5.57 -9.02 17.50
C ILE A 84 5.86 -9.91 16.28
N ASN A 85 7.12 -9.95 15.81
CA ASN A 85 7.56 -10.66 14.59
C ASN A 85 6.85 -10.21 13.31
N ILE A 86 6.46 -8.94 13.26
CA ILE A 86 5.91 -8.30 12.06
C ILE A 86 6.86 -7.21 11.59
N ASN A 87 7.25 -7.31 10.32
CA ASN A 87 8.11 -6.34 9.67
C ASN A 87 7.34 -5.57 8.60
N PHE A 88 7.40 -4.24 8.68
CA PHE A 88 6.87 -3.36 7.65
C PHE A 88 7.88 -3.17 6.54
N VAL A 89 7.43 -3.38 5.31
CA VAL A 89 8.21 -3.20 4.08
C VAL A 89 7.55 -2.15 3.19
N LEU A 90 8.25 -1.71 2.15
CA LEU A 90 7.74 -0.70 1.22
C LEU A 90 6.39 -1.11 0.57
N ALA A 91 6.15 -2.39 0.35
CA ALA A 91 4.88 -2.91 -0.16
C ALA A 91 3.69 -2.63 0.79
N CYS A 92 3.93 -2.46 2.10
CA CYS A 92 2.89 -2.13 3.08
C CYS A 92 2.44 -0.65 3.01
N THR A 93 3.12 0.20 2.24
CA THR A 93 2.85 1.65 2.20
C THR A 93 1.74 2.06 1.23
N ALA A 94 1.22 1.14 0.40
CA ALA A 94 0.28 1.40 -0.71
C ALA A 94 0.78 2.42 -1.76
N LEU A 95 2.06 2.76 -1.77
CA LEU A 95 2.65 3.70 -2.72
C LEU A 95 2.41 3.30 -4.17
N GLN A 96 2.49 2.01 -4.49
CA GLN A 96 2.21 1.50 -5.84
C GLN A 96 0.79 1.85 -6.28
N SER A 97 -0.21 1.61 -5.41
CA SER A 97 -1.61 1.93 -5.69
C SER A 97 -1.80 3.44 -5.86
N MET A 98 -1.22 4.25 -5.00
CA MET A 98 -1.30 5.72 -5.11
C MET A 98 -0.74 6.21 -6.44
N ILE A 99 0.42 5.71 -6.86
CA ILE A 99 1.08 6.11 -8.13
C ILE A 99 0.25 5.69 -9.34
N VAL A 100 -0.35 4.49 -9.31
CA VAL A 100 -1.25 4.04 -10.39
C VAL A 100 -2.45 4.97 -10.52
N PHE A 101 -3.10 5.36 -9.40
CA PHE A 101 -4.23 6.28 -9.42
C PHE A 101 -3.82 7.69 -9.82
N ILE A 102 -2.67 8.19 -9.35
CA ILE A 102 -2.12 9.49 -9.78
C ILE A 102 -1.89 9.47 -11.29
N GLY A 103 -1.28 8.40 -11.81
CA GLY A 103 -1.07 8.22 -13.25
C GLY A 103 -2.38 8.21 -14.03
N ALA A 104 -3.35 7.41 -13.60
CA ALA A 104 -4.66 7.32 -14.24
C ALA A 104 -5.39 8.67 -14.28
N ILE A 105 -5.42 9.40 -13.15
CA ILE A 105 -6.06 10.71 -13.07
C ILE A 105 -5.30 11.76 -13.92
N SER A 106 -3.97 11.65 -13.99
CA SER A 106 -3.14 12.61 -14.73
C SER A 106 -3.30 12.52 -16.24
N VAL A 107 -3.61 11.34 -16.76
CA VAL A 107 -3.80 11.10 -18.22
C VAL A 107 -5.20 11.51 -18.68
N LEU A 108 -6.15 11.73 -17.78
CA LEU A 108 -7.50 12.14 -18.13
C LEU A 108 -7.53 13.58 -18.67
N ASP A 109 -8.28 13.78 -19.74
CA ASP A 109 -8.56 15.11 -20.28
C ASP A 109 -9.70 15.76 -19.47
N VAL A 110 -9.34 16.25 -18.31
CA VAL A 110 -10.25 16.92 -17.36
C VAL A 110 -9.66 18.24 -16.90
N ASP A 111 -10.52 19.16 -16.53
CA ASP A 111 -10.12 20.45 -16.00
C ASP A 111 -9.18 20.32 -14.78
N ARG A 112 -8.18 21.19 -14.70
CA ARG A 112 -7.13 21.15 -13.66
C ARG A 112 -7.72 21.15 -12.24
N LYS A 113 -8.80 21.92 -12.00
CA LYS A 113 -9.46 21.97 -10.68
C LYS A 113 -10.08 20.62 -10.30
N ARG A 114 -10.70 19.94 -11.26
CA ARG A 114 -11.29 18.60 -11.04
C ARG A 114 -10.21 17.57 -10.80
N ARG A 115 -9.10 17.61 -11.55
CA ARG A 115 -7.94 16.72 -11.36
C ARG A 115 -7.37 16.84 -9.96
N ILE A 116 -7.11 18.08 -9.50
CA ILE A 116 -6.58 18.34 -8.15
C ILE A 116 -7.56 17.83 -7.10
N ARG A 117 -8.86 18.09 -7.25
CA ARG A 117 -9.87 17.59 -6.32
C ARG A 117 -9.89 16.07 -6.26
N ALA A 118 -9.87 15.38 -7.41
CA ALA A 118 -9.83 13.93 -7.46
C ALA A 118 -8.58 13.37 -6.76
N LEU A 119 -7.41 13.96 -6.94
CA LEU A 119 -6.18 13.55 -6.26
C LEU A 119 -6.26 13.78 -4.74
N LEU A 120 -6.79 14.94 -4.33
CA LEU A 120 -6.96 15.28 -2.90
C LEU A 120 -7.92 14.34 -2.16
N PHE A 121 -8.86 13.72 -2.84
CA PHE A 121 -9.74 12.70 -2.25
C PHE A 121 -9.14 11.31 -2.37
N THR A 122 -8.61 10.95 -3.52
CA THR A 122 -8.14 9.58 -3.81
C THR A 122 -6.95 9.19 -2.94
N ILE A 123 -5.94 10.06 -2.82
CA ILE A 123 -4.70 9.74 -2.09
C ILE A 123 -4.98 9.50 -0.60
N PRO A 124 -5.69 10.39 0.14
CA PRO A 124 -6.02 10.14 1.54
C PRO A 124 -6.89 8.90 1.75
N ILE A 125 -7.86 8.64 0.88
CA ILE A 125 -8.72 7.45 1.01
C ILE A 125 -7.90 6.17 0.85
N ILE A 126 -7.02 6.08 -0.16
CA ILE A 126 -6.12 4.93 -0.34
C ILE A 126 -5.25 4.75 0.91
N HIS A 127 -4.71 5.85 1.43
CA HIS A 127 -3.86 5.81 2.62
C HIS A 127 -4.61 5.31 3.86
N ILE A 128 -5.81 5.83 4.11
CA ILE A 128 -6.66 5.43 5.25
C ILE A 128 -7.05 3.96 5.12
N LEU A 129 -7.50 3.51 3.95
CA LEU A 129 -7.84 2.10 3.73
C LEU A 129 -6.64 1.18 3.93
N ASN A 130 -5.46 1.61 3.50
CA ASN A 130 -4.22 0.88 3.74
C ASN A 130 -3.84 0.82 5.22
N LEU A 131 -4.05 1.92 5.96
CA LEU A 131 -3.83 1.98 7.39
C LEU A 131 -4.71 0.97 8.13
N PHE A 132 -6.02 0.94 7.84
CA PHE A 132 -6.95 -0.03 8.41
C PHE A 132 -6.58 -1.47 8.06
N ARG A 133 -6.17 -1.71 6.81
CA ARG A 133 -5.70 -3.03 6.37
C ARG A 133 -4.49 -3.49 7.19
N ASN A 134 -3.47 -2.65 7.32
CA ASN A 134 -2.26 -2.99 8.06
C ASN A 134 -2.53 -3.16 9.55
N ALA A 135 -3.31 -2.27 10.15
CA ALA A 135 -3.72 -2.38 11.55
C ALA A 135 -4.54 -3.66 11.81
N GLY A 136 -5.45 -4.01 10.90
CA GLY A 136 -6.22 -5.25 10.97
C GLY A 136 -5.33 -6.50 10.88
N LEU A 137 -4.30 -6.50 10.03
CA LEU A 137 -3.35 -7.60 9.94
C LEU A 137 -2.52 -7.77 11.23
N VAL A 138 -2.04 -6.67 11.80
CA VAL A 138 -1.29 -6.69 13.08
C VAL A 138 -2.21 -7.18 14.21
N TRP A 139 -3.42 -6.63 14.29
CA TRP A 139 -4.41 -7.06 15.28
C TRP A 139 -4.74 -8.55 15.15
N MET A 140 -4.95 -9.03 13.94
CA MET A 140 -5.28 -10.43 13.68
C MET A 140 -4.12 -11.34 14.07
N HIS A 141 -2.88 -10.96 13.77
CA HIS A 141 -1.69 -11.70 14.18
C HIS A 141 -1.60 -11.83 15.71
N LEU A 142 -1.77 -10.72 16.44
CA LEU A 142 -1.67 -10.69 17.89
C LEU A 142 -2.84 -11.39 18.60
N SER A 143 -4.06 -11.30 18.02
CA SER A 143 -5.25 -11.88 18.65
C SER A 143 -5.40 -13.39 18.42
N TYR A 144 -4.80 -13.90 17.36
CA TYR A 144 -4.93 -15.29 16.93
C TYR A 144 -3.56 -15.96 16.76
N GLU A 145 -2.58 -15.57 17.56
CA GLU A 145 -1.27 -16.19 17.60
C GLU A 145 -1.40 -17.69 17.95
N GLY A 146 -0.82 -18.56 17.11
CA GLY A 146 -0.91 -20.02 17.26
C GLY A 146 -2.18 -20.68 16.68
N TRP A 147 -3.13 -19.92 16.13
CA TRP A 147 -4.26 -20.48 15.40
C TRP A 147 -3.89 -20.78 13.95
N GLU A 148 -4.23 -22.00 13.51
CA GLU A 148 -4.08 -22.42 12.12
C GLU A 148 -5.46 -22.59 11.47
N PHE A 149 -5.61 -22.06 10.25
CA PHE A 149 -6.79 -22.26 9.43
C PHE A 149 -6.37 -22.79 8.05
N LEU A 150 -6.92 -23.94 7.64
CA LEU A 150 -6.55 -24.65 6.41
C LEU A 150 -5.05 -24.98 6.29
N GLY A 151 -4.37 -25.23 7.41
CA GLY A 151 -2.92 -25.53 7.44
C GLY A 151 -2.03 -24.28 7.26
N LEU A 152 -2.59 -23.10 7.36
CA LEU A 152 -1.87 -21.82 7.33
C LEU A 152 -1.99 -21.14 8.69
N SER A 153 -0.93 -20.48 9.13
CA SER A 153 -1.03 -19.59 10.29
C SER A 153 -2.05 -18.48 10.00
N MET A 154 -2.69 -17.97 11.05
CA MET A 154 -3.69 -16.88 10.87
C MET A 154 -3.09 -15.64 10.23
N PHE A 155 -1.80 -15.39 10.45
CA PHE A 155 -1.06 -14.31 9.79
C PHE A 155 -0.90 -14.58 8.29
N GLU A 156 -0.49 -15.79 7.89
CA GLU A 156 -0.34 -16.16 6.47
C GLU A 156 -1.68 -16.14 5.75
N PHE A 157 -2.75 -16.64 6.39
CA PHE A 157 -4.10 -16.56 5.86
C PHE A 157 -4.54 -15.09 5.69
N GLY A 158 -4.36 -14.25 6.71
CA GLY A 158 -4.67 -12.83 6.68
C GLY A 158 -3.86 -12.09 5.61
N HIS A 159 -2.58 -12.34 5.54
CA HIS A 159 -1.69 -11.69 4.59
C HIS A 159 -1.94 -12.15 3.14
N SER A 160 -2.12 -13.43 2.92
CA SER A 160 -2.23 -14.01 1.58
C SER A 160 -3.64 -13.95 0.98
N TYR A 161 -4.67 -14.16 1.79
CA TYR A 161 -6.06 -14.26 1.31
C TYR A 161 -6.93 -13.08 1.75
N ALA A 162 -7.06 -12.84 3.06
CA ALA A 162 -7.93 -11.79 3.57
C ALA A 162 -7.46 -10.40 3.11
N SER A 163 -6.17 -10.15 3.16
CA SER A 163 -5.56 -8.90 2.68
C SER A 163 -5.79 -8.66 1.18
N ARG A 164 -5.76 -9.72 0.34
CA ARG A 164 -6.07 -9.60 -1.09
C ARG A 164 -7.55 -9.29 -1.31
N LEU A 165 -8.46 -9.97 -0.60
CA LEU A 165 -9.89 -9.70 -0.67
C LEU A 165 -10.22 -8.27 -0.24
N VAL A 166 -9.67 -7.82 0.89
CA VAL A 166 -9.86 -6.44 1.37
C VAL A 166 -9.29 -5.44 0.39
N SER A 167 -8.12 -5.70 -0.19
CA SER A 167 -7.52 -4.83 -1.20
C SER A 167 -8.35 -4.76 -2.48
N LEU A 168 -8.88 -5.90 -2.96
CA LEU A 168 -9.78 -5.94 -4.12
C LEU A 168 -11.07 -5.18 -3.85
N PHE A 169 -11.67 -5.37 -2.67
CA PHE A 169 -12.86 -4.63 -2.26
C PHE A 169 -12.61 -3.13 -2.17
N ALA A 170 -11.51 -2.73 -1.55
CA ALA A 170 -11.11 -1.33 -1.46
C ALA A 170 -10.88 -0.71 -2.85
N MET A 171 -10.22 -1.43 -3.76
CA MET A 171 -10.05 -1.00 -5.15
C MET A 171 -11.39 -0.87 -5.89
N PHE A 172 -12.34 -1.78 -5.65
CA PHE A 172 -13.67 -1.74 -6.25
C PHE A 172 -14.46 -0.51 -5.76
N VAL A 173 -14.51 -0.29 -4.45
CA VAL A 173 -15.15 0.91 -3.85
C VAL A 173 -14.50 2.19 -4.38
N MET A 174 -13.17 2.20 -4.49
CA MET A 174 -12.44 3.32 -5.03
C MET A 174 -12.76 3.58 -6.51
N ALA A 175 -12.90 2.52 -7.32
CA ALA A 175 -13.28 2.64 -8.72
C ALA A 175 -14.69 3.26 -8.86
N ILE A 176 -15.65 2.85 -8.03
CA ILE A 176 -17.00 3.42 -8.00
C ILE A 176 -16.94 4.91 -7.63
N ALA A 177 -16.24 5.25 -6.55
CA ALA A 177 -16.08 6.65 -6.13
C ALA A 177 -15.41 7.51 -7.21
N MET A 178 -14.42 6.95 -7.92
CA MET A 178 -13.77 7.61 -9.04
C MET A 178 -14.72 7.80 -10.24
N PHE A 179 -15.60 6.86 -10.52
CA PHE A 179 -16.59 7.01 -11.60
C PHE A 179 -17.63 8.09 -11.31
N GLU A 180 -17.99 8.28 -10.04
CA GLU A 180 -18.87 9.37 -9.62
C GLU A 180 -18.16 10.73 -9.64
N LEU A 181 -16.92 10.80 -9.17
CA LEU A 181 -16.13 12.03 -9.15
C LEU A 181 -15.68 12.48 -10.54
N LEU A 182 -15.42 11.51 -11.43
CA LEU A 182 -14.89 11.73 -12.77
C LEU A 182 -15.72 10.93 -13.80
N PRO A 183 -16.91 11.39 -14.20
CA PRO A 183 -17.73 10.72 -15.22
C PRO A 183 -17.01 10.59 -16.56
N GLU A 184 -16.00 11.43 -16.81
CA GLU A 184 -15.11 11.33 -17.98
C GLU A 184 -14.27 10.06 -17.94
N LEU A 185 -13.80 9.62 -16.79
CA LEU A 185 -13.07 8.36 -16.60
C LEU A 185 -13.96 7.17 -16.97
N HIS A 186 -15.20 7.16 -16.49
CA HIS A 186 -16.17 6.13 -16.85
C HIS A 186 -16.37 6.05 -18.36
N ARG A 187 -16.56 7.18 -19.05
CA ARG A 187 -16.69 7.25 -20.51
C ARG A 187 -15.42 6.77 -21.23
N HIS A 188 -14.25 7.09 -20.71
CA HIS A 188 -12.97 6.67 -21.30
C HIS A 188 -12.79 5.15 -21.21
N ILE A 189 -13.08 4.55 -20.06
CA ILE A 189 -13.04 3.09 -19.86
C ILE A 189 -14.04 2.39 -20.78
N LEU A 190 -15.26 2.91 -20.91
CA LEU A 190 -16.24 2.33 -21.82
C LEU A 190 -15.75 2.35 -23.28
N ARG A 191 -15.10 3.42 -23.74
CA ARG A 191 -14.49 3.48 -25.08
C ARG A 191 -13.37 2.45 -25.25
N LEU A 192 -12.52 2.26 -24.26
CA LEU A 192 -11.47 1.25 -24.28
C LEU A 192 -12.06 -0.16 -24.34
N MET A 193 -13.12 -0.44 -23.58
CA MET A 193 -13.82 -1.72 -23.62
C MET A 193 -14.48 -1.97 -24.99
N GLU A 194 -15.04 -0.94 -25.61
CA GLU A 194 -15.58 -1.03 -26.98
C GLU A 194 -14.47 -1.30 -28.00
N ALA A 195 -13.32 -0.63 -27.87
CA ALA A 195 -12.15 -0.85 -28.75
C ALA A 195 -11.55 -2.24 -28.54
N ALA A 196 -11.57 -2.77 -27.33
CA ALA A 196 -11.11 -4.13 -27.02
C ALA A 196 -12.14 -5.23 -27.38
N GLY A 197 -13.28 -4.88 -27.96
CA GLY A 197 -14.33 -5.83 -28.34
C GLY A 197 -15.14 -6.43 -27.17
N LEU A 198 -14.89 -5.96 -25.94
CA LEU A 198 -15.57 -6.43 -24.73
C LEU A 198 -16.98 -5.86 -24.56
N ARG A 199 -17.33 -4.84 -25.32
CA ARG A 199 -18.66 -4.21 -25.34
C ARG A 199 -19.13 -3.96 -26.77
N LYS A 200 -20.33 -4.44 -27.12
CA LYS A 200 -20.96 -4.13 -28.42
C LYS A 200 -21.45 -2.69 -28.45
N LYS A 201 -21.14 -1.99 -29.52
CA LYS A 201 -21.65 -0.64 -29.79
C LYS A 201 -23.19 -0.71 -29.90
N LYS A 202 -23.91 0.01 -29.04
CA LYS A 202 -25.38 0.10 -29.13
C LYS A 202 -25.72 0.91 -30.39
N VAL A 203 -26.16 0.24 -31.44
CA VAL A 203 -26.65 0.91 -32.66
C VAL A 203 -27.89 1.69 -32.26
N ARG A 204 -27.83 3.03 -32.32
CA ARG A 204 -29.00 3.88 -32.22
C ARG A 204 -29.82 3.65 -33.48
N THR A 205 -30.90 2.87 -33.39
CA THR A 205 -31.95 2.82 -34.40
C THR A 205 -32.72 4.14 -34.27
N ASN A 206 -32.47 5.06 -35.20
CA ASN A 206 -33.33 6.23 -35.37
C ASN A 206 -34.64 5.72 -36.00
N SER A 207 -35.71 5.72 -35.24
CA SER A 207 -37.07 5.67 -35.72
C SER A 207 -37.70 7.04 -35.55
#